data_fda3022088af30e2556bf1f8d9fd08a8
#
_entry.id   fda3022088af30e2556bf1f8d9fd08a8
#
_cell.length_a   1.000
_cell.length_b   1.000
_cell.length_c   1.000
_cell.angle_alpha   90.00
_cell.angle_beta   90.00
_cell.angle_gamma   90.00
#
_symmetry.space_group_name_H-M   'P 1'
#
loop_
_entity.id
_entity.type
_entity.pdbx_description
1 polymer ?
#
loop_
_entity_poly.entity_id
_entity_poly.type
_entity_poly.pdbx_seq_one_letter_code
_entity_poly.pdbx_strand_id
1 'polypeptide(L)'
;MMNQLKFVLSVLFIVSSFAAQAVTPASLKKETSTYIIDVKYPQGFKDANVNTVVKDFIEQTQKSFFSELSEDENVALDVSGKSGLNITYSIPYEQNNALSVRFNISIYHRGAAHPLNTTAVLNFVNNRQIELTELFVDGADYLKTISEISSKDITAKNISDAKWIKEGTKPVAENYHVWSFSPKGLEIIFDSYQVAAYVYGPQIVSIPLSAISAMLKPEIQKTVWKS
;
A
#
# COMPACT_ATOMS: atom_id res chain seq x y z
N MET A 1 30.99 -60.87 -42.76
CA MET A 1 30.93 -59.40 -42.70
C MET A 1 29.72 -59.00 -41.87
N MET A 2 29.90 -58.64 -40.59
CA MET A 2 28.83 -58.26 -39.67
C MET A 2 28.73 -56.74 -39.62
N ASN A 3 27.55 -56.17 -40.07
CA ASN A 3 27.24 -54.77 -39.99
C ASN A 3 26.84 -54.41 -38.55
N GLN A 4 27.64 -53.58 -37.89
CA GLN A 4 27.31 -52.96 -36.59
C GLN A 4 26.44 -51.75 -36.80
N LEU A 5 25.16 -51.84 -36.42
CA LEU A 5 24.19 -50.75 -36.40
C LEU A 5 24.42 -49.90 -35.15
N LYS A 6 24.97 -48.70 -35.31
CA LYS A 6 25.15 -47.72 -34.22
C LYS A 6 23.83 -47.01 -33.98
N PHE A 7 23.21 -47.28 -32.80
CA PHE A 7 22.08 -46.52 -32.29
C PHE A 7 22.61 -45.21 -31.72
N VAL A 8 22.24 -44.09 -32.30
CA VAL A 8 22.46 -42.75 -31.73
C VAL A 8 21.23 -42.40 -30.91
N LEU A 9 21.38 -42.39 -29.59
CA LEU A 9 20.34 -41.99 -28.64
C LEU A 9 20.36 -40.45 -28.54
N SER A 10 19.43 -39.77 -29.25
CA SER A 10 19.23 -38.31 -29.09
C SER A 10 18.47 -38.03 -27.79
N VAL A 11 19.16 -37.49 -26.80
CA VAL A 11 18.53 -36.97 -25.59
C VAL A 11 17.96 -35.58 -25.88
N LEU A 12 16.66 -35.48 -25.95
CA LEU A 12 15.94 -34.22 -26.10
C LEU A 12 15.87 -33.51 -24.74
N PHE A 13 16.70 -32.49 -24.53
CA PHE A 13 16.59 -31.61 -23.37
C PHE A 13 15.38 -30.70 -23.56
N ILE A 14 14.27 -30.97 -22.85
CA ILE A 14 13.13 -30.04 -22.71
C ILE A 14 13.55 -28.98 -21.70
N VAL A 15 14.00 -27.84 -22.17
CA VAL A 15 14.19 -26.64 -21.38
C VAL A 15 12.81 -26.06 -21.10
N SER A 16 12.23 -26.37 -19.95
CA SER A 16 11.02 -25.70 -19.48
C SER A 16 11.39 -24.26 -19.11
N SER A 17 11.15 -23.33 -20.01
CA SER A 17 11.20 -21.90 -19.71
C SER A 17 10.09 -21.58 -18.72
N PHE A 18 10.41 -21.47 -17.43
CA PHE A 18 9.55 -20.78 -16.47
C PHE A 18 9.52 -19.31 -16.88
N ALA A 19 8.50 -18.91 -17.60
CA ALA A 19 8.20 -17.48 -17.74
C ALA A 19 7.97 -16.91 -16.36
N ALA A 20 8.83 -16.00 -15.92
CA ALA A 20 8.59 -15.22 -14.72
C ALA A 20 7.27 -14.47 -14.92
N GLN A 21 6.25 -14.79 -14.13
CA GLN A 21 4.96 -14.15 -14.22
C GLN A 21 5.15 -12.73 -13.67
N ALA A 22 5.12 -11.74 -14.56
CA ALA A 22 5.23 -10.34 -14.16
C ALA A 22 3.92 -9.89 -13.53
N VAL A 23 4.01 -9.09 -12.46
CA VAL A 23 2.87 -8.40 -11.88
C VAL A 23 2.22 -7.52 -12.95
N THR A 24 0.93 -7.69 -13.18
CA THR A 24 0.17 -6.98 -14.20
C THR A 24 -0.98 -6.18 -13.56
N PRO A 25 -1.37 -5.03 -14.16
CA PRO A 25 -2.53 -4.30 -13.67
C PRO A 25 -3.83 -5.05 -14.01
N ALA A 26 -4.68 -5.29 -13.01
CA ALA A 26 -6.08 -5.56 -13.19
C ALA A 26 -6.84 -4.23 -13.24
N SER A 27 -7.90 -4.15 -14.03
CA SER A 27 -8.74 -2.95 -14.15
C SER A 27 -10.22 -3.35 -14.11
N LEU A 28 -10.97 -2.64 -13.26
CA LEU A 28 -12.42 -2.73 -13.21
C LEU A 28 -12.98 -1.34 -13.47
N LYS A 29 -13.79 -1.22 -14.54
CA LYS A 29 -14.51 0.01 -14.87
C LYS A 29 -16.01 -0.28 -14.94
N LYS A 30 -16.79 0.54 -14.27
CA LYS A 30 -18.26 0.47 -14.31
C LYS A 30 -18.84 1.87 -14.19
N GLU A 31 -19.78 2.18 -15.06
CA GLU A 31 -20.54 3.41 -15.01
C GLU A 31 -22.04 3.11 -15.10
N THR A 32 -22.80 3.77 -14.25
CA THR A 32 -24.26 3.68 -14.18
C THR A 32 -24.87 5.10 -14.23
N SER A 33 -26.17 5.21 -14.03
CA SER A 33 -26.82 6.52 -13.88
C SER A 33 -26.43 7.23 -12.58
N THR A 34 -26.03 6.48 -11.53
CA THR A 34 -25.80 7.01 -10.17
C THR A 34 -24.36 7.00 -9.73
N TYR A 35 -23.51 6.12 -10.27
CA TYR A 35 -22.10 6.04 -9.87
C TYR A 35 -21.13 5.69 -11.00
N ILE A 36 -19.85 5.98 -10.76
CA ILE A 36 -18.71 5.60 -11.60
C ILE A 36 -17.67 4.86 -10.73
N ILE A 37 -17.17 3.73 -11.22
CA ILE A 37 -16.04 2.98 -10.64
C ILE A 37 -14.92 2.92 -11.66
N ASP A 38 -13.70 3.32 -11.27
CA ASP A 38 -12.46 3.10 -12.01
C ASP A 38 -11.40 2.61 -11.02
N VAL A 39 -11.21 1.30 -10.95
CA VAL A 39 -10.32 0.62 -10.01
C VAL A 39 -9.21 -0.07 -10.76
N LYS A 40 -7.97 0.24 -10.38
CA LYS A 40 -6.76 -0.45 -10.87
C LYS A 40 -5.98 -0.99 -9.68
N TYR A 41 -5.58 -2.26 -9.76
CA TYR A 41 -4.80 -2.92 -8.73
C TYR A 41 -3.84 -3.96 -9.33
N PRO A 42 -2.74 -4.31 -8.63
CA PRO A 42 -1.79 -5.30 -9.14
C PRO A 42 -2.31 -6.72 -8.94
N GLN A 43 -2.03 -7.60 -9.92
CA GLN A 43 -2.28 -9.03 -9.83
C GLN A 43 -1.13 -9.80 -10.46
N GLY A 44 -1.10 -11.13 -10.25
CA GLY A 44 -0.06 -11.99 -10.81
C GLY A 44 1.21 -12.00 -9.99
N PHE A 45 1.14 -11.65 -8.70
CA PHE A 45 2.23 -11.93 -7.78
C PHE A 45 2.51 -13.43 -7.74
N LYS A 46 3.79 -13.80 -7.62
CA LYS A 46 4.22 -15.21 -7.59
C LYS A 46 3.54 -16.00 -6.46
N ASP A 47 3.28 -15.35 -5.35
CA ASP A 47 2.63 -15.97 -4.19
C ASP A 47 1.11 -15.77 -4.22
N ALA A 48 0.37 -16.85 -3.99
CA ALA A 48 -1.09 -16.84 -4.02
C ALA A 48 -1.69 -16.04 -2.85
N ASN A 49 -1.06 -16.06 -1.66
CA ASN A 49 -1.54 -15.32 -0.51
C ASN A 49 -1.51 -13.81 -0.75
N VAL A 50 -0.44 -13.29 -1.35
CA VAL A 50 -0.33 -11.87 -1.71
C VAL A 50 -1.47 -11.47 -2.67
N ASN A 51 -1.73 -12.28 -3.71
CA ASN A 51 -2.83 -12.02 -4.64
C ASN A 51 -4.20 -12.03 -3.94
N THR A 52 -4.42 -12.97 -3.00
CA THR A 52 -5.67 -13.07 -2.23
C THR A 52 -5.86 -11.82 -1.37
N VAL A 53 -4.86 -11.44 -0.57
CA VAL A 53 -4.94 -10.27 0.32
C VAL A 53 -5.19 -8.98 -0.47
N VAL A 54 -4.51 -8.79 -1.61
CA VAL A 54 -4.73 -7.63 -2.48
C VAL A 54 -6.16 -7.62 -3.04
N LYS A 55 -6.65 -8.76 -3.52
CA LYS A 55 -8.00 -8.88 -4.05
C LYS A 55 -9.07 -8.61 -2.98
N ASP A 56 -8.92 -9.23 -1.81
CA ASP A 56 -9.84 -9.05 -0.68
C ASP A 56 -9.91 -7.59 -0.22
N PHE A 57 -8.77 -6.89 -0.20
CA PHE A 57 -8.72 -5.46 0.09
C PHE A 57 -9.55 -4.65 -0.92
N ILE A 58 -9.40 -4.93 -2.22
CA ILE A 58 -10.16 -4.25 -3.28
C ILE A 58 -11.65 -4.55 -3.18
N GLU A 59 -12.03 -5.81 -2.92
CA GLU A 59 -13.43 -6.22 -2.77
C GLU A 59 -14.08 -5.56 -1.53
N GLN A 60 -13.37 -5.49 -0.41
CA GLN A 60 -13.84 -4.81 0.80
C GLN A 60 -14.03 -3.31 0.57
N THR A 61 -13.06 -2.64 -0.08
CA THR A 61 -13.17 -1.21 -0.40
C THR A 61 -14.38 -0.92 -1.30
N GLN A 62 -14.64 -1.75 -2.30
CA GLN A 62 -15.82 -1.62 -3.14
C GLN A 62 -17.11 -1.87 -2.34
N LYS A 63 -17.12 -2.87 -1.46
CA LYS A 63 -18.28 -3.16 -0.61
C LYS A 63 -18.61 -1.98 0.31
N SER A 64 -17.60 -1.35 0.92
CA SER A 64 -17.80 -0.13 1.73
C SER A 64 -18.40 0.99 0.91
N PHE A 65 -17.83 1.28 -0.27
CA PHE A 65 -18.38 2.28 -1.18
C PHE A 65 -19.84 2.01 -1.55
N PHE A 66 -20.22 0.78 -1.85
CA PHE A 66 -21.63 0.45 -2.16
C PHE A 66 -22.53 0.55 -0.95
N SER A 67 -22.06 0.24 0.26
CA SER A 67 -22.82 0.43 1.50
C SER A 67 -23.14 1.91 1.72
N GLU A 68 -22.16 2.78 1.52
CA GLU A 68 -22.32 4.24 1.66
C GLU A 68 -23.26 4.82 0.59
N LEU A 69 -23.24 4.28 -0.66
CA LEU A 69 -24.17 4.69 -1.70
C LEU A 69 -25.64 4.45 -1.34
N SER A 70 -25.95 3.39 -0.61
CA SER A 70 -27.33 3.10 -0.19
C SER A 70 -27.83 4.10 0.87
N GLU A 71 -26.93 4.74 1.60
CA GLU A 71 -27.24 5.79 2.56
C GLU A 71 -27.45 7.15 1.86
N ASP A 72 -26.85 7.35 0.68
CA ASP A 72 -26.98 8.56 -0.15
C ASP A 72 -28.36 8.68 -0.86
N GLU A 73 -29.25 7.68 -0.77
CA GLU A 73 -30.59 7.73 -1.39
C GLU A 73 -31.45 8.91 -0.88
N ASN A 74 -31.09 9.51 0.25
CA ASN A 74 -31.73 10.70 0.82
C ASN A 74 -31.20 12.04 0.26
N VAL A 75 -30.20 12.01 -0.63
CA VAL A 75 -29.71 13.23 -1.29
C VAL A 75 -30.77 13.71 -2.26
N ALA A 76 -31.11 15.00 -2.17
CA ALA A 76 -32.13 15.61 -3.00
C ALA A 76 -31.93 15.28 -4.50
N LEU A 77 -33.00 14.90 -5.19
CA LEU A 77 -32.98 14.43 -6.58
C LEU A 77 -32.47 15.48 -7.59
N ASP A 78 -32.40 16.75 -7.19
CA ASP A 78 -31.94 17.88 -7.99
C ASP A 78 -30.40 18.06 -7.95
N VAL A 79 -29.67 17.33 -7.10
CA VAL A 79 -28.19 17.35 -7.08
C VAL A 79 -27.67 16.60 -8.30
N SER A 80 -27.03 17.33 -9.22
CA SER A 80 -26.39 16.73 -10.40
C SER A 80 -25.09 15.99 -10.07
N GLY A 81 -24.71 15.04 -10.93
CA GLY A 81 -23.47 14.28 -10.81
C GLY A 81 -23.67 12.83 -10.38
N LYS A 82 -22.58 12.11 -10.26
CA LYS A 82 -22.53 10.70 -9.86
C LYS A 82 -21.54 10.53 -8.73
N SER A 83 -21.85 9.65 -7.78
CA SER A 83 -20.84 9.21 -6.81
C SER A 83 -19.75 8.43 -7.52
N GLY A 84 -18.53 8.40 -6.97
CA GLY A 84 -17.38 7.82 -7.65
C GLY A 84 -16.42 7.10 -6.71
N LEU A 85 -15.90 5.95 -7.16
CA LEU A 85 -14.76 5.27 -6.56
C LEU A 85 -13.64 5.18 -7.60
N ASN A 86 -12.52 5.81 -7.29
CA ASN A 86 -11.29 5.64 -8.06
C ASN A 86 -10.21 5.04 -7.17
N ILE A 87 -9.56 3.98 -7.65
CA ILE A 87 -8.41 3.38 -6.99
C ILE A 87 -7.27 3.29 -8.01
N THR A 88 -6.11 3.80 -7.61
CA THR A 88 -4.84 3.59 -8.32
C THR A 88 -3.84 2.96 -7.37
N TYR A 89 -2.77 2.36 -7.91
CA TYR A 89 -1.76 1.72 -7.08
C TYR A 89 -0.33 2.05 -7.53
N SER A 90 0.61 1.83 -6.63
CA SER A 90 2.04 1.76 -6.89
C SER A 90 2.68 0.66 -6.03
N ILE A 91 3.86 0.20 -6.42
CA ILE A 91 4.67 -0.75 -5.65
C ILE A 91 5.95 -0.03 -5.25
N PRO A 92 5.97 0.70 -4.10
CA PRO A 92 7.14 1.47 -3.66
C PRO A 92 8.32 0.59 -3.26
N TYR A 93 8.07 -0.67 -2.90
CA TYR A 93 9.11 -1.60 -2.50
C TYR A 93 8.77 -3.04 -2.91
N GLU A 94 9.71 -3.70 -3.58
CA GLU A 94 9.63 -5.13 -3.93
C GLU A 94 11.07 -5.68 -4.01
N GLN A 95 11.62 -6.08 -2.86
CA GLN A 95 12.98 -6.59 -2.76
C GLN A 95 13.10 -7.56 -1.57
N ASN A 96 14.04 -8.51 -1.65
CA ASN A 96 14.48 -9.31 -0.51
C ASN A 96 13.36 -10.00 0.28
N ASN A 97 12.33 -10.54 -0.38
CA ASN A 97 11.13 -11.13 0.23
C ASN A 97 10.29 -10.14 1.05
N ALA A 98 10.41 -8.84 0.77
CA ALA A 98 9.52 -7.82 1.29
C ALA A 98 8.86 -7.04 0.14
N LEU A 99 7.61 -6.67 0.34
CA LEU A 99 6.78 -5.99 -0.64
C LEU A 99 5.91 -4.95 0.07
N SER A 100 5.78 -3.78 -0.54
CA SER A 100 4.75 -2.79 -0.20
C SER A 100 3.91 -2.49 -1.44
N VAL A 101 2.60 -2.60 -1.30
CA VAL A 101 1.63 -2.18 -2.33
C VAL A 101 0.85 -1.02 -1.77
N ARG A 102 0.99 0.17 -2.39
CA ARG A 102 0.29 1.40 -1.99
C ARG A 102 -0.90 1.63 -2.90
N PHE A 103 -2.04 1.92 -2.32
CA PHE A 103 -3.27 2.30 -3.01
C PHE A 103 -3.60 3.76 -2.69
N ASN A 104 -3.92 4.54 -3.73
CA ASN A 104 -4.55 5.84 -3.58
C ASN A 104 -6.03 5.67 -3.90
N ILE A 105 -6.88 5.97 -2.93
CA ILE A 105 -8.32 5.76 -2.97
C ILE A 105 -8.98 7.13 -2.96
N SER A 106 -9.85 7.38 -3.93
CA SER A 106 -10.63 8.62 -4.02
C SER A 106 -12.11 8.24 -4.08
N ILE A 107 -12.86 8.64 -3.07
CA ILE A 107 -14.31 8.43 -2.97
C ILE A 107 -15.00 9.79 -3.07
N TYR A 108 -15.90 9.92 -4.01
CA TYR A 108 -16.75 11.09 -4.16
C TYR A 108 -18.21 10.70 -3.93
N HIS A 109 -18.84 11.33 -2.97
CA HIS A 109 -20.28 11.23 -2.76
C HIS A 109 -20.97 12.38 -3.51
N ARG A 110 -22.01 12.07 -4.27
CA ARG A 110 -22.77 13.07 -5.01
C ARG A 110 -23.23 14.19 -4.08
N GLY A 111 -22.90 15.43 -4.44
CA GLY A 111 -23.20 16.62 -3.63
C GLY A 111 -22.12 17.02 -2.63
N ALA A 112 -21.08 16.21 -2.43
CA ALA A 112 -19.94 16.61 -1.62
C ALA A 112 -19.13 17.73 -2.29
N ALA A 113 -18.49 18.58 -1.48
CA ALA A 113 -17.67 19.69 -1.98
C ALA A 113 -16.40 19.20 -2.72
N HIS A 114 -15.85 18.06 -2.32
CA HIS A 114 -14.67 17.42 -2.92
C HIS A 114 -14.64 15.93 -2.56
N PRO A 115 -13.85 15.11 -3.26
CA PRO A 115 -13.67 13.71 -2.91
C PRO A 115 -12.90 13.56 -1.58
N LEU A 116 -13.16 12.47 -0.87
CA LEU A 116 -12.30 11.97 0.20
C LEU A 116 -11.15 11.19 -0.45
N ASN A 117 -9.93 11.67 -0.24
CA ASN A 117 -8.72 11.01 -0.71
C ASN A 117 -7.98 10.39 0.46
N THR A 118 -7.78 9.08 0.42
CA THR A 118 -7.06 8.31 1.43
C THR A 118 -5.99 7.43 0.80
N THR A 119 -5.01 7.05 1.61
CA THR A 119 -3.95 6.11 1.22
C THR A 119 -4.05 4.84 2.05
N ALA A 120 -3.93 3.69 1.41
CA ALA A 120 -3.75 2.42 2.11
C ALA A 120 -2.48 1.73 1.61
N VAL A 121 -1.82 0.99 2.49
CA VAL A 121 -0.63 0.22 2.13
C VAL A 121 -0.75 -1.19 2.70
N LEU A 122 -0.53 -2.18 1.84
CA LEU A 122 -0.38 -3.56 2.24
C LEU A 122 1.12 -3.89 2.24
N ASN A 123 1.64 -4.26 3.40
CA ASN A 123 3.04 -4.62 3.58
C ASN A 123 3.18 -6.13 3.82
N PHE A 124 4.16 -6.75 3.16
CA PHE A 124 4.41 -8.18 3.26
C PHE A 124 5.87 -8.44 3.54
N VAL A 125 6.12 -9.43 4.39
CA VAL A 125 7.45 -10.05 4.59
C VAL A 125 7.29 -11.56 4.49
N ASN A 126 8.10 -12.20 3.65
CA ASN A 126 7.97 -13.62 3.34
C ASN A 126 6.53 -14.00 2.93
N ASN A 127 5.90 -13.16 2.10
CA ASN A 127 4.53 -13.29 1.57
C ASN A 127 3.40 -13.23 2.64
N ARG A 128 3.71 -12.96 3.89
CA ARG A 128 2.75 -12.71 4.96
C ARG A 128 2.56 -11.21 5.14
N GLN A 129 1.31 -10.77 5.16
CA GLN A 129 0.98 -9.39 5.54
C GLN A 129 1.40 -9.11 6.97
N ILE A 130 1.97 -7.93 7.20
CA ILE A 130 2.48 -7.52 8.52
C ILE A 130 2.08 -6.09 8.86
N GLU A 131 1.96 -5.84 10.16
CA GLU A 131 1.73 -4.54 10.74
C GLU A 131 3.04 -3.86 11.17
N LEU A 132 3.03 -2.53 11.32
CA LEU A 132 4.21 -1.76 11.72
C LEU A 132 4.84 -2.27 13.02
N THR A 133 4.03 -2.60 14.02
CA THR A 133 4.49 -3.10 15.32
C THR A 133 5.26 -4.42 15.21
N GLU A 134 4.95 -5.24 14.21
CA GLU A 134 5.59 -6.54 14.03
C GLU A 134 7.05 -6.44 13.56
N LEU A 135 7.49 -5.26 13.09
CA LEU A 135 8.87 -5.00 12.70
C LEU A 135 9.83 -4.93 13.90
N PHE A 136 9.32 -4.53 15.06
CA PHE A 136 10.12 -4.11 16.20
C PHE A 136 10.17 -5.18 17.30
N VAL A 137 11.24 -5.17 18.07
CA VAL A 137 11.35 -6.00 19.27
C VAL A 137 10.36 -5.52 20.33
N ASP A 138 9.87 -6.43 21.16
CA ASP A 138 8.90 -6.11 22.19
C ASP A 138 9.44 -5.07 23.15
N GLY A 139 8.62 -4.07 23.47
CA GLY A 139 8.99 -2.97 24.37
C GLY A 139 9.86 -1.88 23.72
N ALA A 140 10.18 -1.95 22.45
CA ALA A 140 10.91 -0.88 21.77
C ALA A 140 10.06 0.40 21.65
N ASP A 141 10.68 1.55 21.91
CA ASP A 141 10.02 2.86 21.84
C ASP A 141 10.04 3.46 20.42
N TYR A 142 9.72 2.63 19.43
CA TYR A 142 9.79 2.99 18.01
C TYR A 142 8.79 4.09 17.64
N LEU A 143 7.59 4.11 18.25
CA LEU A 143 6.58 5.13 17.98
C LEU A 143 7.08 6.53 18.37
N LYS A 144 7.81 6.65 19.46
CA LYS A 144 8.42 7.91 19.87
C LYS A 144 9.46 8.38 18.85
N THR A 145 10.35 7.49 18.43
CA THR A 145 11.37 7.81 17.41
C THR A 145 10.73 8.25 16.10
N ILE A 146 9.72 7.52 15.61
CA ILE A 146 9.00 7.87 14.37
C ILE A 146 8.27 9.21 14.55
N SER A 147 7.64 9.45 15.69
CA SER A 147 6.94 10.70 16.04
C SER A 147 7.87 11.91 16.00
N GLU A 148 9.03 11.82 16.65
CA GLU A 148 10.03 12.90 16.69
C GLU A 148 10.53 13.27 15.28
N ILE A 149 10.85 12.26 14.46
CA ILE A 149 11.29 12.47 13.08
C ILE A 149 10.16 13.09 12.25
N SER A 150 8.95 12.56 12.36
CA SER A 150 7.79 13.01 11.59
C SER A 150 7.40 14.44 11.95
N SER A 151 7.33 14.75 13.24
CA SER A 151 7.02 16.12 13.71
C SER A 151 8.03 17.14 13.22
N LYS A 152 9.32 16.79 13.27
CA LYS A 152 10.40 17.64 12.76
C LYS A 152 10.29 17.87 11.25
N ASP A 153 10.05 16.81 10.46
CA ASP A 153 9.94 16.89 9.00
C ASP A 153 8.74 17.75 8.58
N ILE A 154 7.56 17.49 9.16
CA ILE A 154 6.33 18.23 8.84
C ILE A 154 6.47 19.71 9.26
N THR A 155 7.07 19.99 10.43
CA THR A 155 7.34 21.37 10.86
C THR A 155 8.24 22.11 9.88
N ALA A 156 9.27 21.44 9.35
CA ALA A 156 10.19 22.05 8.38
C ALA A 156 9.52 22.39 7.04
N LYS A 157 8.41 21.72 6.68
CA LYS A 157 7.63 22.02 5.46
C LYS A 157 6.81 23.30 5.58
N ASN A 158 6.58 23.82 6.79
CA ASN A 158 5.80 25.04 7.05
C ASN A 158 4.39 25.07 6.39
N ILE A 159 3.67 23.96 6.49
CA ILE A 159 2.37 23.73 5.86
C ILE A 159 1.22 23.63 6.85
N SER A 160 1.49 23.73 8.18
CA SER A 160 0.51 23.56 9.24
C SER A 160 0.96 24.26 10.51
N ASP A 161 0.03 24.44 11.48
CA ASP A 161 0.35 24.98 12.79
C ASP A 161 0.90 23.89 13.75
N ALA A 162 1.63 24.35 14.78
CA ALA A 162 2.31 23.48 15.72
C ALA A 162 1.35 22.54 16.50
N LYS A 163 0.12 22.98 16.79
CA LYS A 163 -0.87 22.17 17.50
C LYS A 163 -1.35 21.02 16.62
N TRP A 164 -1.68 21.30 15.37
CA TRP A 164 -2.13 20.29 14.42
C TRP A 164 -1.03 19.24 14.16
N ILE A 165 0.21 19.72 13.91
CA ILE A 165 1.37 18.82 13.74
C ILE A 165 1.53 17.92 14.98
N LYS A 166 1.51 18.49 16.18
CA LYS A 166 1.65 17.73 17.43
C LYS A 166 0.57 16.66 17.59
N GLU A 167 -0.68 16.96 17.27
CA GLU A 167 -1.78 16.01 17.38
C GLU A 167 -1.64 14.90 16.32
N GLY A 168 -1.39 15.23 15.06
CA GLY A 168 -1.29 14.28 13.95
C GLY A 168 -0.03 13.42 13.99
N THR A 169 1.01 13.82 14.74
CA THR A 169 2.26 13.07 14.92
C THR A 169 2.44 12.50 16.33
N LYS A 170 1.42 12.44 17.18
CA LYS A 170 1.52 11.79 18.49
C LYS A 170 2.03 10.36 18.36
N PRO A 171 2.85 9.86 19.33
CA PRO A 171 3.40 8.50 19.28
C PRO A 171 2.37 7.44 19.67
N VAL A 172 1.28 7.37 18.90
CA VAL A 172 0.19 6.39 19.03
C VAL A 172 0.06 5.62 17.71
N ALA A 173 -0.26 4.34 17.79
CA ALA A 173 -0.26 3.45 16.61
C ALA A 173 -1.19 3.93 15.49
N GLU A 174 -2.31 4.54 15.87
CA GLU A 174 -3.34 5.07 14.96
C GLU A 174 -2.79 6.13 14.01
N ASN A 175 -1.78 6.91 14.43
CA ASN A 175 -1.16 7.94 13.59
C ASN A 175 -0.18 7.37 12.56
N TYR A 176 0.24 6.10 12.68
CA TYR A 176 1.32 5.48 11.89
C TYR A 176 0.90 4.19 11.19
N HIS A 177 -0.40 3.98 11.01
CA HIS A 177 -0.94 2.77 10.38
C HIS A 177 -0.70 2.73 8.86
N VAL A 178 -0.48 3.88 8.21
CA VAL A 178 -0.14 3.94 6.78
C VAL A 178 1.37 4.14 6.61
N TRP A 179 2.04 3.09 6.20
CA TRP A 179 3.50 3.09 6.04
C TRP A 179 3.93 2.12 4.94
N SER A 180 5.11 2.31 4.39
CA SER A 180 5.72 1.39 3.43
C SER A 180 7.21 1.17 3.70
N PHE A 181 7.74 0.04 3.24
CA PHE A 181 9.18 -0.12 3.12
C PHE A 181 9.77 0.86 2.10
N SER A 182 11.02 1.22 2.32
CA SER A 182 11.86 1.90 1.34
C SER A 182 13.29 1.31 1.38
N PRO A 183 14.11 1.51 0.34
CA PRO A 183 15.50 1.05 0.35
C PRO A 183 16.34 1.67 1.49
N LYS A 184 15.91 2.80 2.05
CA LYS A 184 16.62 3.53 3.10
C LYS A 184 15.98 3.45 4.49
N GLY A 185 14.92 2.64 4.67
CA GLY A 185 14.16 2.51 5.90
C GLY A 185 12.66 2.41 5.66
N LEU A 186 11.86 3.29 6.28
CA LEU A 186 10.42 3.33 6.11
C LEU A 186 9.97 4.67 5.55
N GLU A 187 8.81 4.68 4.93
CA GLU A 187 8.03 5.87 4.65
C GLU A 187 6.74 5.82 5.47
N ILE A 188 6.46 6.87 6.23
CA ILE A 188 5.18 7.08 6.89
C ILE A 188 4.34 8.01 6.02
N ILE A 189 3.10 7.65 5.79
CA ILE A 189 2.16 8.44 5.01
C ILE A 189 1.08 8.99 5.95
N PHE A 190 0.97 10.29 6.01
CA PHE A 190 -0.10 11.01 6.71
C PHE A 190 -1.15 11.41 5.69
N ASP A 191 -2.38 10.95 5.86
CA ASP A 191 -3.47 11.32 4.97
C ASP A 191 -3.81 12.82 5.07
N SER A 192 -4.54 13.32 4.07
CA SER A 192 -5.07 14.68 4.08
C SER A 192 -5.81 14.95 5.39
N TYR A 193 -5.63 16.13 5.95
CA TYR A 193 -6.15 16.57 7.25
C TYR A 193 -5.48 15.94 8.49
N GLN A 194 -4.61 14.95 8.38
CA GLN A 194 -3.97 14.38 9.56
C GLN A 194 -2.94 15.33 10.18
N VAL A 195 -2.08 15.94 9.37
CA VAL A 195 -1.00 16.83 9.84
C VAL A 195 -1.03 18.22 9.18
N ALA A 196 -1.84 18.41 8.14
CA ALA A 196 -1.97 19.67 7.41
C ALA A 196 -3.32 19.75 6.68
N ALA A 197 -3.70 20.94 6.19
CA ALA A 197 -4.93 21.15 5.46
C ALA A 197 -4.97 20.36 4.15
N TYR A 198 -6.17 20.02 3.68
CA TYR A 198 -6.45 19.20 2.49
C TYR A 198 -5.68 19.65 1.23
N VAL A 199 -5.51 20.96 1.06
CA VAL A 199 -4.83 21.54 -0.10
C VAL A 199 -3.37 21.07 -0.26
N TYR A 200 -2.74 20.64 0.83
CA TYR A 200 -1.37 20.10 0.81
C TYR A 200 -1.31 18.60 0.48
N GLY A 201 -2.47 17.93 0.41
CA GLY A 201 -2.55 16.48 0.15
C GLY A 201 -1.90 15.63 1.23
N PRO A 202 -1.77 14.32 0.97
CA PRO A 202 -1.06 13.40 1.85
C PRO A 202 0.40 13.79 2.01
N GLN A 203 0.94 13.66 3.22
CA GLN A 203 2.34 13.96 3.52
C GLN A 203 3.14 12.69 3.73
N ILE A 204 4.30 12.59 3.09
CA ILE A 204 5.21 11.44 3.23
C ILE A 204 6.44 11.89 4.01
N VAL A 205 6.79 11.12 5.03
CA VAL A 205 7.97 11.31 5.86
C VAL A 205 8.85 10.07 5.79
N SER A 206 10.13 10.26 5.45
CA SER A 206 11.10 9.18 5.43
C SER A 206 11.70 8.96 6.82
N ILE A 207 11.65 7.72 7.30
CA ILE A 207 12.27 7.27 8.54
C ILE A 207 13.55 6.51 8.17
N PRO A 208 14.74 7.05 8.42
CA PRO A 208 15.99 6.41 8.06
C PRO A 208 16.18 5.08 8.80
N LEU A 209 16.69 4.06 8.11
CA LEU A 209 17.01 2.77 8.73
C LEU A 209 17.92 2.94 9.94
N SER A 210 18.91 3.84 9.88
CA SER A 210 19.81 4.12 10.98
C SER A 210 19.13 4.61 12.27
N ALA A 211 17.94 5.22 12.15
CA ALA A 211 17.19 5.70 13.32
C ALA A 211 16.42 4.58 14.01
N ILE A 212 16.12 3.48 13.33
CA ILE A 212 15.25 2.40 13.83
C ILE A 212 15.95 1.05 13.92
N SER A 213 17.12 0.87 13.31
CA SER A 213 17.80 -0.42 13.17
C SER A 213 18.03 -1.15 14.50
N ALA A 214 18.40 -0.44 15.58
CA ALA A 214 18.61 -1.03 16.91
C ALA A 214 17.32 -1.55 17.58
N MET A 215 16.16 -1.14 17.07
CA MET A 215 14.83 -1.53 17.57
C MET A 215 14.15 -2.59 16.72
N LEU A 216 14.65 -2.83 15.48
CA LEU A 216 14.10 -3.84 14.58
C LEU A 216 14.40 -5.25 15.07
N LYS A 217 13.49 -6.18 14.82
CA LYS A 217 13.77 -7.61 14.95
C LYS A 217 14.87 -8.00 13.97
N PRO A 218 15.93 -8.73 14.40
CA PRO A 218 17.07 -9.08 13.55
C PRO A 218 16.67 -9.81 12.26
N GLU A 219 15.67 -10.71 12.35
CA GLU A 219 15.14 -11.45 11.19
C GLU A 219 14.45 -10.55 10.17
N ILE A 220 13.75 -9.49 10.62
CA ILE A 220 13.12 -8.50 9.75
C ILE A 220 14.20 -7.68 9.05
N GLN A 221 15.16 -7.14 9.80
CA GLN A 221 16.24 -6.33 9.25
C GLN A 221 17.02 -7.11 8.19
N LYS A 222 17.41 -8.34 8.47
CA LYS A 222 18.10 -9.22 7.53
C LYS A 222 17.26 -9.54 6.29
N THR A 223 15.96 -9.79 6.46
CA THR A 223 15.06 -10.14 5.35
C THR A 223 14.79 -8.95 4.45
N VAL A 224 14.52 -7.77 5.02
CA VAL A 224 14.08 -6.59 4.25
C VAL A 224 15.27 -5.84 3.66
N TRP A 225 16.30 -5.55 4.46
CA TRP A 225 17.41 -4.66 4.03
C TRP A 225 18.75 -5.39 3.85
N LYS A 226 18.84 -6.69 4.15
CA LYS A 226 20.11 -7.48 4.07
C LYS A 226 21.27 -6.91 4.88
N SER A 227 20.99 -6.24 5.97
CA SER A 227 21.97 -5.59 6.85
C SER A 227 22.07 -6.30 8.21
#